data_2ecd160333d11e659aa7ef43497a6e46
#
_entry.id   2ecd160333d11e659aa7ef43497a6e46
#
_cell.length_a   1.000
_cell.length_b   1.000
_cell.length_c   1.000
_cell.angle_alpha   90.00
_cell.angle_beta   90.00
_cell.angle_gamma   90.00
#
_symmetry.space_group_name_H-M   'P 1'
#
loop_
_entity.id
_entity.type
_entity.pdbx_description
1 polymer ?
#
loop_
_entity_poly.entity_id
_entity_poly.type
_entity_poly.pdbx_seq_one_letter_code
_entity_poly.pdbx_strand_id
1 'polypeptide(L)'
;MIDSTVPVVTPEAPFADALRQAIARRGLALNRIRTHLADRGLNVGVATLSTWQSGRRVPREDSLAIVTALEDLLEVPPGWLTVRIPPSRTDPSATLQPYAVVDYAEALTRLLDRLRRDAHGRLRNVTVLEEVRLGPDRSAHRRRVTQSVVAVQPVDRLIIAHQGEPGCDAEQLTLRALSGCRIGRIARSPEAGALLGELLLDRVLAVGETAVVHYEVEDRSGLPATEYQRFSEWGGMHYVLEVQFDRAALPVRVHEIRRCHTSGPNLVHRELMLTPDGRVHVLEASADPGTVGIEWEWD
;
A
#
# COMPACT_ATOMS: atom_id res chain seq x y z
N MET A 1 -7.95 33.01 21.11
CA MET A 1 -7.19 33.02 19.85
C MET A 1 -6.08 32.00 20.01
N ILE A 2 -6.31 30.78 19.52
CA ILE A 2 -5.32 29.71 19.52
C ILE A 2 -4.74 29.73 18.11
N ASP A 3 -3.49 30.21 18.02
CA ASP A 3 -2.72 30.26 16.79
C ASP A 3 -2.31 28.81 16.42
N SER A 4 -3.10 28.17 15.56
CA SER A 4 -2.83 26.84 15.02
C SER A 4 -1.97 26.97 13.75
N THR A 5 -0.75 27.45 13.91
CA THR A 5 0.22 27.40 12.82
C THR A 5 0.80 25.99 12.74
N VAL A 6 0.14 25.11 11.96
CA VAL A 6 0.76 23.85 11.54
C VAL A 6 1.99 24.23 10.71
N PRO A 7 3.21 23.85 11.10
CA PRO A 7 4.40 24.18 10.31
C PRO A 7 4.28 23.48 8.95
N VAL A 8 4.36 24.26 7.88
CA VAL A 8 4.51 23.74 6.52
C VAL A 8 5.89 23.10 6.42
N VAL A 9 5.95 21.82 6.83
CA VAL A 9 7.11 20.98 6.52
C VAL A 9 6.90 20.50 5.09
N THR A 10 7.82 20.87 4.21
CA THR A 10 7.82 20.34 2.85
C THR A 10 7.77 18.80 2.92
N PRO A 11 6.96 18.12 2.10
CA PRO A 11 6.82 16.65 2.11
C PRO A 11 8.13 15.88 1.95
N GLU A 12 9.20 16.56 1.53
CA GLU A 12 10.50 16.01 1.17
C GLU A 12 11.56 16.06 2.28
N ALA A 13 11.24 16.58 3.48
CA ALA A 13 12.26 16.66 4.53
C ALA A 13 12.71 15.26 4.99
N PRO A 14 14.04 14.95 5.03
CA PRO A 14 14.55 13.69 5.52
C PRO A 14 14.05 13.38 6.95
N PHE A 15 13.92 12.11 7.29
CA PHE A 15 13.50 11.65 8.63
C PHE A 15 14.23 12.40 9.77
N ALA A 16 15.55 12.58 9.65
CA ALA A 16 16.36 13.28 10.65
C ALA A 16 15.95 14.74 10.87
N ASP A 17 15.60 15.43 9.80
CA ASP A 17 15.17 16.82 9.86
C ASP A 17 13.79 16.94 10.49
N ALA A 18 12.89 16.04 10.11
CA ALA A 18 11.57 15.96 10.69
C ALA A 18 11.65 15.65 12.19
N LEU A 19 12.44 14.66 12.59
CA LEU A 19 12.65 14.31 14.00
C LEU A 19 13.23 15.49 14.80
N ARG A 20 14.23 16.20 14.27
CA ARG A 20 14.80 17.40 14.92
C ARG A 20 13.77 18.48 15.15
N GLN A 21 12.95 18.78 14.13
CA GLN A 21 11.91 19.79 14.23
C GLN A 21 10.85 19.42 15.26
N ALA A 22 10.41 18.15 15.27
CA ALA A 22 9.43 17.67 16.25
C ALA A 22 9.97 17.76 17.69
N ILE A 23 11.21 17.33 17.93
CA ILE A 23 11.87 17.42 19.23
C ILE A 23 12.03 18.88 19.68
N ALA A 24 12.49 19.76 18.78
CA ALA A 24 12.67 21.18 19.07
C ALA A 24 11.34 21.86 19.41
N ARG A 25 10.28 21.58 18.66
CA ARG A 25 8.93 22.10 18.92
C ARG A 25 8.40 21.65 20.28
N ARG A 26 8.62 20.39 20.64
CA ARG A 26 8.15 19.82 21.91
C ARG A 26 9.03 20.22 23.09
N GLY A 27 10.25 20.70 22.86
CA GLY A 27 11.19 21.13 23.90
C GLY A 27 11.68 19.98 24.79
N LEU A 28 11.67 18.74 24.30
CA LEU A 28 12.06 17.56 25.07
C LEU A 28 13.55 17.21 24.87
N ALA A 29 14.29 17.00 25.95
CA ALA A 29 15.64 16.43 25.88
C ALA A 29 15.58 14.93 25.55
N LEU A 30 16.59 14.42 24.82
CA LEU A 30 16.65 13.01 24.41
C LEU A 30 16.57 12.02 25.58
N ASN A 31 17.14 12.38 26.75
CA ASN A 31 17.04 11.56 27.96
C ASN A 31 15.59 11.43 28.44
N ARG A 32 14.81 12.49 28.36
CA ARG A 32 13.42 12.49 28.76
C ARG A 32 12.56 11.68 27.80
N ILE A 33 12.83 11.81 26.49
CA ILE A 33 12.23 10.97 25.46
C ILE A 33 12.50 9.49 25.73
N ARG A 34 13.75 9.13 26.00
CA ARG A 34 14.13 7.75 26.37
C ARG A 34 13.32 7.22 27.57
N THR A 35 13.19 8.04 28.64
CA THR A 35 12.45 7.64 29.83
C THR A 35 10.97 7.37 29.49
N HIS A 36 10.30 8.28 28.79
CA HIS A 36 8.90 8.09 28.39
C HIS A 36 8.67 6.87 27.47
N LEU A 37 9.65 6.53 26.63
CA LEU A 37 9.60 5.32 25.80
C LEU A 37 9.78 4.06 26.67
N ALA A 38 10.71 4.10 27.64
CA ALA A 38 10.93 2.99 28.57
C ALA A 38 9.70 2.72 29.46
N ASP A 39 9.00 3.78 29.90
CA ASP A 39 7.74 3.68 30.66
C ASP A 39 6.62 2.98 29.85
N ARG A 40 6.71 3.00 28.51
CA ARG A 40 5.81 2.30 27.59
C ARG A 40 6.33 0.91 27.16
N GLY A 41 7.39 0.42 27.81
CA GLY A 41 8.02 -0.87 27.51
C GLY A 41 8.91 -0.86 26.27
N LEU A 42 9.21 0.31 25.70
CA LEU A 42 10.04 0.45 24.50
C LEU A 42 11.44 0.91 24.87
N ASN A 43 12.43 0.01 24.68
CA ASN A 43 13.81 0.28 25.03
C ASN A 43 14.60 0.84 23.83
N VAL A 44 15.05 2.08 23.93
CA VAL A 44 15.94 2.73 22.97
C VAL A 44 17.03 3.52 23.68
N GLY A 45 18.27 3.42 23.20
CA GLY A 45 19.39 4.18 23.73
C GLY A 45 19.38 5.64 23.31
N VAL A 46 19.82 6.56 24.20
CA VAL A 46 20.00 7.98 23.83
C VAL A 46 20.96 8.14 22.65
N ALA A 47 21.99 7.30 22.56
CA ALA A 47 22.91 7.28 21.42
C ALA A 47 22.18 6.96 20.10
N THR A 48 21.21 6.02 20.13
CA THR A 48 20.38 5.67 18.98
C THR A 48 19.51 6.86 18.55
N LEU A 49 18.81 7.48 19.49
CA LEU A 49 18.00 8.68 19.22
C LEU A 49 18.86 9.82 18.65
N SER A 50 20.06 10.03 19.19
CA SER A 50 21.02 11.03 18.70
C SER A 50 21.51 10.72 17.28
N THR A 51 21.75 9.44 16.95
CA THR A 51 22.17 9.04 15.59
C THR A 51 21.02 9.19 14.59
N TRP A 52 19.77 8.97 15.00
CA TRP A 52 18.58 9.23 14.19
C TRP A 52 18.39 10.72 13.96
N GLN A 53 18.52 11.54 15.00
CA GLN A 53 18.42 13.01 14.92
C GLN A 53 19.53 13.63 14.05
N SER A 54 20.74 13.06 14.05
CA SER A 54 21.86 13.54 13.24
C SER A 54 21.86 13.03 11.79
N GLY A 55 20.94 12.12 11.44
CA GLY A 55 20.89 11.50 10.12
C GLY A 55 22.00 10.48 9.84
N ARG A 56 22.87 10.16 10.86
CA ARG A 56 23.91 9.13 10.71
C ARG A 56 23.33 7.73 10.58
N ARG A 57 22.18 7.49 11.18
CA ARG A 57 21.39 6.27 11.05
C ARG A 57 19.91 6.62 10.91
N VAL A 58 19.18 5.74 10.28
CA VAL A 58 17.72 5.82 10.14
C VAL A 58 17.13 4.65 10.91
N PRO A 59 15.94 4.80 11.52
CA PRO A 59 15.22 3.67 12.11
C PRO A 59 15.05 2.54 11.11
N ARG A 60 15.08 1.30 11.60
CA ARG A 60 14.77 0.09 10.82
C ARG A 60 13.39 -0.43 11.19
N GLU A 61 12.93 -1.45 10.52
CA GLU A 61 11.63 -2.09 10.76
C GLU A 61 11.41 -2.54 12.20
N ASP A 62 12.44 -3.09 12.85
CA ASP A 62 12.45 -3.47 14.26
C ASP A 62 12.23 -2.28 15.21
N SER A 63 12.40 -1.07 14.71
CA SER A 63 12.25 0.19 15.45
C SER A 63 10.95 0.93 15.17
N LEU A 64 10.06 0.39 14.33
CA LEU A 64 8.81 1.06 13.94
C LEU A 64 7.91 1.34 15.15
N ALA A 65 7.78 0.40 16.07
CA ALA A 65 7.02 0.61 17.31
C ALA A 65 7.56 1.79 18.14
N ILE A 66 8.90 1.99 18.14
CA ILE A 66 9.54 3.12 18.82
C ILE A 66 9.23 4.42 18.08
N VAL A 67 9.23 4.40 16.74
CA VAL A 67 8.94 5.60 15.92
C VAL A 67 7.47 6.00 16.06
N THR A 68 6.55 5.06 16.06
CA THR A 68 5.12 5.33 16.33
C THR A 68 4.92 5.95 17.73
N ALA A 69 5.59 5.39 18.75
CA ALA A 69 5.52 5.97 20.09
C ALA A 69 6.19 7.35 20.19
N LEU A 70 7.21 7.64 19.36
CA LEU A 70 7.79 8.97 19.23
C LEU A 70 6.81 9.96 18.61
N GLU A 71 6.01 9.56 17.62
CA GLU A 71 4.98 10.40 17.01
C GLU A 71 3.97 10.85 18.06
N ASP A 72 3.47 9.94 18.87
CA ASP A 72 2.56 10.26 19.99
C ASP A 72 3.22 11.20 21.00
N LEU A 73 4.44 10.89 21.44
CA LEU A 73 5.17 11.66 22.45
C LEU A 73 5.49 13.09 21.97
N LEU A 74 5.79 13.23 20.71
CA LEU A 74 6.16 14.50 20.08
C LEU A 74 4.92 15.26 19.57
N GLU A 75 3.71 14.71 19.74
CA GLU A 75 2.43 15.27 19.30
C GLU A 75 2.45 15.63 17.81
N VAL A 76 2.96 14.73 16.99
CA VAL A 76 2.88 14.82 15.53
C VAL A 76 1.82 13.85 15.01
N PRO A 77 1.24 14.09 13.82
CA PRO A 77 0.24 13.18 13.28
C PRO A 77 0.78 11.75 13.15
N PRO A 78 -0.06 10.71 13.38
CA PRO A 78 0.33 9.33 13.15
C PRO A 78 0.89 9.14 11.74
N GLY A 79 1.99 8.38 11.63
CA GLY A 79 2.68 8.15 10.36
C GLY A 79 3.62 9.27 9.91
N TRP A 80 3.62 10.43 10.59
CA TRP A 80 4.39 11.60 10.16
C TRP A 80 5.90 11.38 10.15
N LEU A 81 6.47 10.68 11.12
CA LEU A 81 7.88 10.24 11.11
C LEU A 81 8.07 8.97 10.31
N THR A 82 7.15 8.01 10.45
CA THR A 82 7.24 6.68 9.86
C THR A 82 7.33 6.74 8.33
N VAL A 83 6.55 7.58 7.67
CA VAL A 83 6.57 7.77 6.20
C VAL A 83 7.91 8.32 5.69
N ARG A 84 8.70 8.95 6.56
CA ARG A 84 10.01 9.55 6.24
C ARG A 84 11.17 8.61 6.49
N ILE A 85 10.93 7.41 6.98
CA ILE A 85 11.96 6.38 7.09
C ILE A 85 12.27 5.90 5.67
N PRO A 86 13.49 6.12 5.15
CA PRO A 86 13.83 5.59 3.85
C PRO A 86 13.82 4.06 3.93
N PRO A 87 13.34 3.36 2.90
CA PRO A 87 13.43 1.92 2.86
C PRO A 87 14.88 1.49 3.06
N SER A 88 15.11 0.49 3.91
CA SER A 88 16.43 0.04 4.33
C SER A 88 17.33 -0.29 3.12
N ARG A 89 18.41 0.47 2.93
CA ARG A 89 19.38 0.28 1.84
C ARG A 89 20.47 -0.75 2.17
N THR A 90 20.25 -1.63 3.13
CA THR A 90 21.30 -2.54 3.60
C THR A 90 20.79 -3.96 3.65
N ASP A 91 21.29 -4.69 2.72
CA ASP A 91 21.35 -6.12 2.51
C ASP A 91 20.44 -6.61 1.38
N PRO A 92 21.03 -6.96 0.20
CA PRO A 92 20.29 -7.72 -0.81
C PRO A 92 19.86 -9.11 -0.31
N SER A 93 20.28 -9.50 0.89
CA SER A 93 19.90 -10.76 1.56
C SER A 93 18.96 -10.56 2.75
N ALA A 94 18.67 -9.32 3.21
CA ALA A 94 17.53 -9.09 4.09
C ALA A 94 16.28 -9.26 3.24
N THR A 95 15.75 -10.45 3.27
CA THR A 95 14.54 -10.88 2.59
C THR A 95 13.38 -10.02 3.11
N LEU A 96 13.11 -8.86 2.48
CA LEU A 96 11.78 -8.28 2.49
C LEU A 96 10.86 -9.44 2.10
N GLN A 97 9.97 -9.87 2.99
CA GLN A 97 8.94 -10.81 2.59
C GLN A 97 7.99 -10.03 1.67
N PRO A 98 8.04 -10.26 0.35
CA PRO A 98 7.15 -9.59 -0.55
C PRO A 98 5.72 -9.89 -0.14
N TYR A 99 4.84 -8.88 -0.27
CA TYR A 99 3.41 -9.04 0.02
C TYR A 99 3.08 -9.40 1.49
N ALA A 100 3.91 -9.01 2.46
CA ALA A 100 3.71 -9.36 3.88
C ALA A 100 2.33 -8.99 4.46
N VAL A 101 1.62 -8.08 3.81
CA VAL A 101 0.28 -7.63 4.25
C VAL A 101 -0.88 -8.50 3.74
N VAL A 102 -0.60 -9.58 2.99
CA VAL A 102 -1.62 -10.48 2.45
C VAL A 102 -1.48 -11.90 2.99
N ASP A 103 -2.61 -12.60 3.20
CA ASP A 103 -2.66 -13.95 3.77
C ASP A 103 -1.97 -15.01 2.90
N TYR A 104 -1.92 -14.77 1.60
CA TYR A 104 -1.29 -15.64 0.61
C TYR A 104 0.12 -15.18 0.20
N ALA A 105 0.80 -14.42 1.08
CA ALA A 105 2.15 -13.86 0.84
C ALA A 105 3.18 -14.92 0.38
N GLU A 106 3.15 -16.13 0.96
CA GLU A 106 4.04 -17.20 0.54
C GLU A 106 3.79 -17.69 -0.89
N ALA A 107 2.51 -17.79 -1.27
CA ALA A 107 2.15 -18.17 -2.64
C ALA A 107 2.60 -17.11 -3.63
N LEU A 108 2.36 -15.83 -3.36
CA LEU A 108 2.84 -14.73 -4.19
C LEU A 108 4.37 -14.67 -4.25
N THR A 109 5.06 -14.92 -3.14
CA THR A 109 6.53 -14.98 -3.12
C THR A 109 7.05 -16.10 -4.01
N ARG A 110 6.46 -17.30 -3.95
CA ARG A 110 6.80 -18.42 -4.86
C ARG A 110 6.55 -18.07 -6.34
N LEU A 111 5.45 -17.37 -6.63
CA LEU A 111 5.17 -16.90 -7.99
C LEU A 111 6.19 -15.86 -8.46
N LEU A 112 6.57 -14.93 -7.58
CA LEU A 112 7.57 -13.91 -7.88
C LEU A 112 8.94 -14.53 -8.23
N ASP A 113 9.32 -15.63 -7.58
CA ASP A 113 10.55 -16.38 -7.89
C ASP A 113 10.51 -17.00 -9.30
N ARG A 114 9.34 -17.31 -9.84
CA ARG A 114 9.16 -17.80 -11.21
C ARG A 114 9.23 -16.67 -12.26
N LEU A 115 9.07 -15.42 -11.84
CA LEU A 115 9.15 -14.24 -12.68
C LEU A 115 10.55 -13.58 -12.57
N ARG A 116 10.56 -12.31 -12.33
CA ARG A 116 11.77 -11.49 -12.15
C ARG A 116 11.73 -10.83 -10.77
N ARG A 117 12.06 -11.62 -9.74
CA ARG A 117 12.12 -11.14 -8.36
C ARG A 117 13.00 -9.89 -8.20
N ASP A 118 14.06 -9.79 -9.02
CA ASP A 118 14.95 -8.65 -9.07
C ASP A 118 14.28 -7.34 -9.55
N ALA A 119 13.12 -7.42 -10.21
CA ALA A 119 12.35 -6.25 -10.62
C ALA A 119 11.36 -5.76 -9.53
N HIS A 120 11.03 -6.60 -8.55
CA HIS A 120 10.14 -6.22 -7.45
C HIS A 120 10.80 -5.15 -6.57
N GLY A 121 10.02 -4.15 -6.13
CA GLY A 121 10.50 -3.06 -5.29
C GLY A 121 11.36 -1.99 -5.99
N ARG A 122 11.60 -2.12 -7.31
CA ARG A 122 12.34 -1.11 -8.09
C ARG A 122 11.49 0.06 -8.57
N LEU A 123 10.18 -0.08 -8.48
CA LEU A 123 9.20 0.97 -8.77
C LEU A 123 8.41 1.32 -7.52
N ARG A 124 8.11 2.58 -7.36
CA ARG A 124 7.13 3.07 -6.37
C ARG A 124 5.88 3.56 -7.08
N ASN A 125 4.72 3.21 -6.52
CA ASN A 125 3.45 3.77 -6.95
C ASN A 125 3.36 5.23 -6.49
N VAL A 126 3.03 6.12 -7.41
CA VAL A 126 2.75 7.53 -7.11
C VAL A 126 1.24 7.74 -7.04
N THR A 127 0.52 7.27 -8.05
CA THR A 127 -0.94 7.34 -8.10
C THR A 127 -1.48 6.03 -8.64
N VAL A 128 -2.54 5.54 -8.05
CA VAL A 128 -3.30 4.39 -8.54
C VAL A 128 -4.78 4.74 -8.56
N LEU A 129 -5.39 4.62 -9.72
CA LEU A 129 -6.84 4.71 -9.92
C LEU A 129 -7.33 3.32 -10.32
N GLU A 130 -8.23 2.75 -9.56
CA GLU A 130 -8.87 1.46 -9.82
C GLU A 130 -10.37 1.60 -9.99
N GLU A 131 -10.87 1.00 -11.04
CA GLU A 131 -12.29 0.83 -11.31
C GLU A 131 -12.63 -0.65 -11.26
N VAL A 132 -13.49 -1.05 -10.33
CA VAL A 132 -13.99 -2.41 -10.18
C VAL A 132 -15.45 -2.47 -10.62
N ARG A 133 -15.80 -3.43 -11.44
CA ARG A 133 -17.18 -3.62 -11.90
C ARG A 133 -17.71 -4.99 -11.49
N LEU A 134 -18.87 -4.96 -10.85
CA LEU A 134 -19.61 -6.16 -10.50
C LEU A 134 -20.73 -6.42 -11.52
N GLY A 135 -20.96 -7.70 -11.79
CA GLY A 135 -22.06 -8.16 -12.64
C GLY A 135 -23.37 -8.39 -11.86
N PRO A 136 -24.46 -8.71 -12.59
CA PRO A 136 -25.73 -9.06 -11.96
C PRO A 136 -25.66 -10.37 -11.16
N ASP A 137 -24.62 -11.19 -11.37
CA ASP A 137 -24.28 -12.40 -10.62
C ASP A 137 -23.49 -12.10 -9.33
N ARG A 138 -23.31 -10.79 -9.00
CA ARG A 138 -22.57 -10.31 -7.84
C ARG A 138 -21.05 -10.57 -7.91
N SER A 139 -20.52 -11.04 -9.03
CA SER A 139 -19.07 -11.25 -9.22
C SER A 139 -18.33 -9.96 -9.60
N ALA A 140 -17.13 -9.77 -9.09
CA ALA A 140 -16.24 -8.68 -9.48
C ALA A 140 -15.49 -9.05 -10.79
N HIS A 141 -16.21 -9.05 -11.91
CA HIS A 141 -15.75 -9.62 -13.17
C HIS A 141 -14.66 -8.79 -13.89
N ARG A 142 -14.48 -7.52 -13.53
CA ARG A 142 -13.50 -6.66 -14.20
C ARG A 142 -12.90 -5.62 -13.26
N ARG A 143 -11.60 -5.49 -13.32
CA ARG A 143 -10.82 -4.46 -12.65
C ARG A 143 -9.95 -3.72 -13.67
N ARG A 144 -10.13 -2.42 -13.83
CA ARG A 144 -9.31 -1.56 -14.67
C ARG A 144 -8.43 -0.68 -13.80
N VAL A 145 -7.16 -0.56 -14.12
CA VAL A 145 -6.16 0.17 -13.35
C VAL A 145 -5.43 1.17 -14.22
N THR A 146 -5.38 2.40 -13.77
CA THR A 146 -4.45 3.43 -14.22
C THR A 146 -3.43 3.65 -13.09
N GLN A 147 -2.15 3.45 -13.40
CA GLN A 147 -1.09 3.49 -12.40
C GLN A 147 0.08 4.31 -12.88
N SER A 148 0.46 5.34 -12.12
CA SER A 148 1.71 6.06 -12.32
C SER A 148 2.76 5.56 -11.34
N VAL A 149 3.97 5.38 -11.84
CA VAL A 149 5.11 4.84 -11.08
C VAL A 149 6.35 5.69 -11.26
N VAL A 150 7.24 5.67 -10.28
CA VAL A 150 8.58 6.26 -10.34
C VAL A 150 9.63 5.19 -10.08
N ALA A 151 10.67 5.17 -10.88
CA ALA A 151 11.78 4.24 -10.72
C ALA A 151 12.69 4.66 -9.56
N VAL A 152 12.90 3.77 -8.60
CA VAL A 152 13.87 3.92 -7.50
C VAL A 152 15.17 3.19 -7.79
N GLN A 153 15.16 2.30 -8.77
CA GLN A 153 16.32 1.64 -9.38
C GLN A 153 16.02 1.45 -10.88
N PRO A 154 17.05 1.28 -11.74
CA PRO A 154 16.81 1.02 -13.15
C PRO A 154 15.93 -0.22 -13.35
N VAL A 155 14.86 -0.08 -14.16
CA VAL A 155 13.84 -1.12 -14.32
C VAL A 155 13.09 -0.96 -15.64
N ASP A 156 12.70 -2.10 -16.24
CA ASP A 156 11.98 -2.17 -17.51
C ASP A 156 10.58 -2.79 -17.37
N ARG A 157 10.14 -3.07 -16.14
CA ARG A 157 8.88 -3.76 -15.90
C ARG A 157 8.28 -3.45 -14.53
N LEU A 158 6.96 -3.60 -14.45
CA LEU A 158 6.17 -3.59 -13.24
C LEU A 158 5.66 -5.02 -12.97
N ILE A 159 5.68 -5.46 -11.73
CA ILE A 159 5.04 -6.69 -11.30
C ILE A 159 3.71 -6.34 -10.62
N ILE A 160 2.65 -6.96 -11.08
CA ILE A 160 1.32 -6.82 -10.49
C ILE A 160 0.85 -8.16 -9.92
N ALA A 161 0.06 -8.09 -8.84
CA ALA A 161 -0.60 -9.25 -8.24
C ALA A 161 -2.11 -9.04 -8.24
N HIS A 162 -2.84 -10.13 -8.43
CA HIS A 162 -4.29 -10.18 -8.27
C HIS A 162 -4.69 -11.53 -7.71
N GLN A 163 -5.59 -11.52 -6.75
CA GLN A 163 -6.27 -12.70 -6.23
C GLN A 163 -7.75 -12.60 -6.56
N GLY A 164 -8.33 -13.69 -7.06
CA GLY A 164 -9.76 -13.84 -7.18
C GLY A 164 -10.43 -14.19 -5.84
N GLU A 165 -11.73 -14.34 -5.86
CA GLU A 165 -12.50 -14.76 -4.68
C GLU A 165 -12.10 -16.15 -4.17
N PRO A 166 -12.33 -16.47 -2.89
CA PRO A 166 -12.06 -17.80 -2.35
C PRO A 166 -12.69 -18.91 -3.19
N GLY A 167 -11.86 -19.85 -3.67
CA GLY A 167 -12.27 -20.91 -4.58
C GLY A 167 -12.15 -20.56 -6.06
N CYS A 168 -11.63 -19.38 -6.40
CA CYS A 168 -11.36 -19.00 -7.78
C CYS A 168 -10.30 -19.92 -8.40
N ASP A 169 -10.61 -20.46 -9.60
CA ASP A 169 -9.59 -21.05 -10.44
C ASP A 169 -8.75 -19.95 -11.10
N ALA A 170 -7.46 -19.92 -10.79
CA ALA A 170 -6.53 -18.91 -11.31
C ALA A 170 -6.47 -18.87 -12.86
N GLU A 171 -6.88 -19.92 -13.56
CA GLU A 171 -6.98 -19.94 -15.04
C GLU A 171 -8.14 -19.07 -15.56
N GLN A 172 -9.12 -18.73 -14.72
CA GLN A 172 -10.21 -17.80 -15.04
C GLN A 172 -9.78 -16.34 -14.96
N LEU A 173 -8.59 -16.07 -14.39
CA LEU A 173 -8.02 -14.73 -14.30
C LEU A 173 -7.24 -14.38 -15.57
N THR A 174 -7.57 -13.28 -16.19
CA THR A 174 -6.89 -12.79 -17.41
C THR A 174 -6.36 -11.38 -17.19
N LEU A 175 -5.06 -11.18 -17.47
CA LEU A 175 -4.40 -9.87 -17.45
C LEU A 175 -4.26 -9.33 -18.88
N ARG A 176 -4.65 -8.08 -19.08
CA ARG A 176 -4.53 -7.36 -20.35
C ARG A 176 -3.83 -6.03 -20.16
N ALA A 177 -2.86 -5.73 -21.01
CA ALA A 177 -2.29 -4.40 -21.15
C ALA A 177 -3.19 -3.55 -22.05
N LEU A 178 -3.51 -2.33 -21.62
CA LEU A 178 -4.31 -1.39 -22.40
C LEU A 178 -3.42 -0.33 -23.06
N SER A 179 -2.55 0.33 -22.30
CA SER A 179 -1.55 1.27 -22.85
C SER A 179 -0.38 1.50 -21.90
N GLY A 180 0.73 2.01 -22.40
CA GLY A 180 1.95 2.31 -21.65
C GLY A 180 2.74 1.09 -21.19
N CYS A 181 2.29 -0.12 -21.56
CA CYS A 181 2.96 -1.37 -21.24
C CYS A 181 2.55 -2.51 -22.19
N ARG A 182 3.25 -3.64 -22.09
CA ARG A 182 2.94 -4.90 -22.78
C ARG A 182 2.94 -6.02 -21.75
N ILE A 183 2.15 -7.09 -21.99
CA ILE A 183 2.18 -8.27 -21.13
C ILE A 183 3.50 -9.02 -21.32
N GLY A 184 4.16 -9.29 -20.21
CA GLY A 184 5.29 -10.19 -20.12
C GLY A 184 4.87 -11.58 -19.68
N ARG A 185 5.64 -12.18 -18.78
CA ARG A 185 5.30 -13.50 -18.22
C ARG A 185 4.15 -13.39 -17.22
N ILE A 186 3.36 -14.44 -17.15
CA ILE A 186 2.28 -14.60 -16.16
C ILE A 186 2.56 -15.89 -15.39
N ALA A 187 2.45 -15.83 -14.09
CA ALA A 187 2.50 -16.98 -13.21
C ALA A 187 1.21 -17.05 -12.39
N ARG A 188 0.70 -18.26 -12.15
CA ARG A 188 -0.54 -18.52 -11.43
C ARG A 188 -0.32 -19.46 -10.26
N SER A 189 -1.08 -19.28 -9.20
CA SER A 189 -1.18 -20.19 -8.07
C SER A 189 -2.63 -20.69 -7.96
N PRO A 190 -2.91 -21.94 -8.37
CA PRO A 190 -4.23 -22.52 -8.19
C PRO A 190 -4.64 -22.58 -6.71
N GLU A 191 -3.68 -22.84 -5.82
CA GLU A 191 -3.91 -22.93 -4.37
C GLU A 191 -4.42 -21.61 -3.77
N ALA A 192 -3.89 -20.48 -4.27
CA ALA A 192 -4.26 -19.16 -3.79
C ALA A 192 -5.33 -18.49 -4.67
N GLY A 193 -5.75 -19.10 -5.77
CA GLY A 193 -6.62 -18.45 -6.76
C GLY A 193 -6.01 -17.13 -7.27
N ALA A 194 -4.68 -17.08 -7.45
CA ALA A 194 -3.95 -15.83 -7.68
C ALA A 194 -3.14 -15.84 -8.97
N LEU A 195 -2.98 -14.64 -9.54
CA LEU A 195 -2.17 -14.36 -10.70
C LEU A 195 -1.11 -13.32 -10.35
N LEU A 196 0.13 -13.57 -10.78
CA LEU A 196 1.20 -12.58 -10.83
C LEU A 196 1.58 -12.33 -12.29
N GLY A 197 1.67 -11.07 -12.71
CA GLY A 197 1.98 -10.71 -14.08
C GLY A 197 3.04 -9.64 -14.22
N GLU A 198 3.89 -9.76 -15.25
CA GLU A 198 4.80 -8.72 -15.67
C GLU A 198 4.10 -7.78 -16.66
N LEU A 199 4.19 -6.48 -16.41
CA LEU A 199 3.89 -5.44 -17.36
C LEU A 199 5.22 -4.84 -17.83
N LEU A 200 5.61 -5.13 -19.07
CA LEU A 200 6.85 -4.65 -19.65
C LEU A 200 6.69 -3.21 -20.11
N LEU A 201 7.58 -2.34 -19.69
CA LEU A 201 7.67 -0.96 -20.15
C LEU A 201 8.38 -0.90 -21.50
N ASP A 202 8.15 0.15 -22.28
CA ASP A 202 8.76 0.27 -23.62
C ASP A 202 10.28 0.57 -23.58
N ARG A 203 10.78 0.97 -22.41
CA ARG A 203 12.20 1.26 -22.15
C ARG A 203 12.60 0.96 -20.73
N VAL A 204 13.88 0.87 -20.48
CA VAL A 204 14.41 0.89 -19.11
C VAL A 204 14.25 2.29 -18.55
N LEU A 205 13.59 2.43 -17.42
CA LEU A 205 13.52 3.68 -16.66
C LEU A 205 14.79 3.82 -15.81
N ALA A 206 15.43 4.98 -15.89
CA ALA A 206 16.46 5.37 -14.93
C ALA A 206 15.84 5.84 -13.60
N VAL A 207 16.66 5.93 -12.56
CA VAL A 207 16.21 6.42 -11.23
C VAL A 207 15.59 7.80 -11.36
N GLY A 208 14.40 7.97 -10.79
CA GLY A 208 13.61 9.21 -10.83
C GLY A 208 12.73 9.36 -12.09
N GLU A 209 12.91 8.53 -13.10
CA GLU A 209 12.01 8.55 -14.25
C GLU A 209 10.66 7.90 -13.92
N THR A 210 9.63 8.35 -14.63
CA THR A 210 8.24 7.94 -14.40
C THR A 210 7.64 7.23 -15.60
N ALA A 211 6.63 6.40 -15.35
CA ALA A 211 5.78 5.83 -16.37
C ALA A 211 4.31 5.84 -15.90
N VAL A 212 3.41 5.83 -16.88
CA VAL A 212 1.98 5.60 -16.65
C VAL A 212 1.60 4.35 -17.42
N VAL A 213 0.99 3.40 -16.73
CA VAL A 213 0.50 2.14 -17.31
C VAL A 213 -0.99 2.00 -17.10
N HIS A 214 -1.67 1.46 -18.09
CA HIS A 214 -3.08 1.12 -18.02
C HIS A 214 -3.23 -0.37 -18.31
N TYR A 215 -3.91 -1.07 -17.43
CA TYR A 215 -4.14 -2.51 -17.59
C TYR A 215 -5.50 -2.90 -17.01
N GLU A 216 -5.90 -4.10 -17.32
CA GLU A 216 -7.18 -4.67 -16.90
C GLU A 216 -6.98 -6.11 -16.45
N VAL A 217 -7.64 -6.49 -15.37
CA VAL A 217 -7.82 -7.88 -14.96
C VAL A 217 -9.28 -8.25 -15.13
N GLU A 218 -9.55 -9.33 -15.86
CA GLU A 218 -10.85 -9.96 -15.94
C GLU A 218 -10.86 -11.21 -15.06
N ASP A 219 -11.91 -11.38 -14.27
CA ASP A 219 -12.21 -12.58 -13.52
C ASP A 219 -13.50 -13.20 -14.08
N ARG A 220 -13.40 -14.43 -14.56
CA ARG A 220 -14.52 -15.19 -15.14
C ARG A 220 -15.00 -16.32 -14.25
N SER A 221 -14.57 -16.34 -13.01
CA SER A 221 -14.99 -17.37 -12.05
C SER A 221 -16.49 -17.32 -11.73
N GLY A 222 -17.12 -16.16 -11.87
CA GLY A 222 -18.52 -15.93 -11.52
C GLY A 222 -18.79 -16.04 -10.02
N LEU A 223 -17.76 -16.01 -9.18
CA LEU A 223 -17.90 -16.10 -7.73
C LEU A 223 -18.35 -14.76 -7.17
N PRO A 224 -19.40 -14.74 -6.33
CA PRO A 224 -19.86 -13.50 -5.70
C PRO A 224 -18.79 -12.91 -4.80
N ALA A 225 -18.55 -11.62 -4.94
CA ALA A 225 -17.65 -10.85 -4.12
C ALA A 225 -18.41 -10.12 -2.99
N THR A 226 -17.78 -9.96 -1.85
CA THR A 226 -18.30 -9.18 -0.72
C THR A 226 -17.39 -8.03 -0.32
N GLU A 227 -16.21 -7.97 -0.89
CA GLU A 227 -15.26 -6.87 -0.70
C GLU A 227 -14.31 -6.74 -1.90
N TYR A 228 -13.69 -5.60 -2.01
CA TYR A 228 -12.51 -5.40 -2.83
C TYR A 228 -11.52 -4.54 -2.07
N GLN A 229 -10.28 -5.00 -1.98
CA GLN A 229 -9.21 -4.28 -1.30
C GLN A 229 -7.91 -4.32 -2.09
N ARG A 230 -7.16 -3.22 -1.99
CA ARG A 230 -5.80 -3.15 -2.49
C ARG A 230 -4.83 -3.15 -1.33
N PHE A 231 -3.84 -4.02 -1.40
CA PHE A 231 -2.70 -3.95 -0.49
C PHE A 231 -1.61 -3.02 -1.03
N SER A 232 -0.90 -2.37 -0.14
CA SER A 232 0.30 -1.58 -0.44
C SER A 232 1.40 -1.93 0.55
N GLU A 233 2.58 -2.28 0.04
CA GLU A 233 3.77 -2.52 0.87
C GLU A 233 4.42 -1.20 1.31
N TRP A 234 4.15 -0.13 0.58
CA TRP A 234 4.80 1.17 0.74
C TRP A 234 3.75 2.26 0.95
N GLY A 235 4.05 3.18 1.85
CA GLY A 235 3.21 4.36 2.04
C GLY A 235 3.41 5.43 0.98
N GLY A 236 2.54 6.45 0.99
CA GLY A 236 2.70 7.68 0.24
C GLY A 236 2.11 7.71 -1.16
N MET A 237 1.37 6.68 -1.60
CA MET A 237 0.69 6.72 -2.89
C MET A 237 -0.68 7.41 -2.78
N HIS A 238 -1.06 8.16 -3.81
CA HIS A 238 -2.44 8.58 -4.01
C HIS A 238 -3.26 7.40 -4.54
N TYR A 239 -4.34 7.07 -3.88
CA TYR A 239 -5.17 5.93 -4.26
C TYR A 239 -6.63 6.32 -4.38
N VAL A 240 -7.24 5.95 -5.49
CA VAL A 240 -8.68 6.05 -5.71
C VAL A 240 -9.19 4.68 -6.11
N LEU A 241 -10.17 4.18 -5.38
CA LEU A 241 -10.95 3.00 -5.73
C LEU A 241 -12.37 3.42 -6.02
N GLU A 242 -12.88 3.10 -7.20
CA GLU A 242 -14.30 3.17 -7.55
C GLU A 242 -14.84 1.76 -7.75
N VAL A 243 -15.96 1.45 -7.11
CA VAL A 243 -16.70 0.20 -7.32
C VAL A 243 -18.05 0.53 -7.95
N GLN A 244 -18.35 -0.12 -9.08
CA GLN A 244 -19.62 -0.01 -9.75
C GLN A 244 -20.37 -1.33 -9.66
N PHE A 245 -21.52 -1.30 -9.05
CA PHE A 245 -22.46 -2.42 -8.97
C PHE A 245 -23.41 -2.42 -10.17
N ASP A 246 -23.81 -3.63 -10.59
CA ASP A 246 -24.91 -3.75 -11.56
C ASP A 246 -26.23 -3.33 -10.92
N ARG A 247 -27.10 -2.65 -11.69
CA ARG A 247 -28.38 -2.18 -11.18
C ARG A 247 -29.34 -3.30 -10.75
N ALA A 248 -29.14 -4.51 -11.28
CA ALA A 248 -29.92 -5.68 -10.90
C ALA A 248 -29.41 -6.35 -9.61
N ALA A 249 -28.23 -5.91 -9.11
CA ALA A 249 -27.60 -6.47 -7.92
C ALA A 249 -26.93 -5.34 -7.12
N LEU A 250 -27.73 -4.53 -6.42
CA LEU A 250 -27.24 -3.50 -5.52
C LEU A 250 -27.07 -4.05 -4.11
N PRO A 251 -25.97 -3.73 -3.41
CA PRO A 251 -25.79 -4.12 -2.02
C PRO A 251 -26.72 -3.33 -1.09
N VAL A 252 -27.02 -3.90 0.08
CA VAL A 252 -27.82 -3.23 1.12
C VAL A 252 -27.01 -2.26 1.97
N ARG A 253 -25.73 -2.56 2.15
CA ARG A 253 -24.77 -1.69 2.86
C ARG A 253 -23.42 -1.73 2.19
N VAL A 254 -22.70 -0.63 2.28
CA VAL A 254 -21.34 -0.50 1.76
C VAL A 254 -20.49 0.26 2.77
N HIS A 255 -19.29 -0.24 3.03
CA HIS A 255 -18.38 0.37 3.99
C HIS A 255 -16.98 0.53 3.39
N GLU A 256 -16.34 1.64 3.69
CA GLU A 256 -14.89 1.78 3.55
C GLU A 256 -14.19 0.96 4.61
N ILE A 257 -13.18 0.22 4.22
CA ILE A 257 -12.36 -0.57 5.14
C ILE A 257 -10.88 -0.23 4.98
N ARG A 258 -10.17 -0.29 6.11
CA ARG A 258 -8.69 -0.26 6.16
C ARG A 258 -8.22 -1.29 7.16
N ARG A 259 -7.18 -2.04 6.78
CA ARG A 259 -6.59 -3.08 7.62
C ARG A 259 -5.06 -3.02 7.52
N CYS A 260 -4.35 -3.45 8.56
CA CYS A 260 -2.90 -3.69 8.46
C CYS A 260 -2.57 -4.90 7.59
N HIS A 261 -3.52 -5.85 7.48
CA HIS A 261 -3.38 -7.12 6.78
C HIS A 261 -4.71 -7.48 6.12
N THR A 262 -4.71 -8.21 5.01
CA THR A 262 -5.93 -8.50 4.23
C THR A 262 -7.08 -9.10 5.04
N SER A 263 -6.79 -10.00 5.97
CA SER A 263 -7.78 -10.61 6.88
C SER A 263 -7.75 -10.04 8.30
N GLY A 264 -7.02 -8.94 8.51
CA GLY A 264 -6.94 -8.29 9.81
C GLY A 264 -8.23 -7.57 10.20
N PRO A 265 -8.34 -7.12 11.45
CA PRO A 265 -9.48 -6.33 11.89
C PRO A 265 -9.53 -4.99 11.14
N ASN A 266 -10.74 -4.48 10.92
CA ASN A 266 -10.94 -3.16 10.33
C ASN A 266 -10.45 -2.07 11.29
N LEU A 267 -9.44 -1.30 10.88
CA LEU A 267 -8.98 -0.10 11.57
C LEU A 267 -9.89 1.09 11.26
N VAL A 268 -10.48 1.12 10.07
CA VAL A 268 -11.51 2.04 9.62
C VAL A 268 -12.66 1.19 9.10
N HIS A 269 -13.88 1.55 9.52
CA HIS A 269 -15.11 0.95 9.04
C HIS A 269 -16.16 2.06 9.00
N ARG A 270 -16.32 2.65 7.83
CA ARG A 270 -17.18 3.82 7.62
C ARG A 270 -18.21 3.52 6.53
N GLU A 271 -19.49 3.71 6.85
CA GLU A 271 -20.56 3.55 5.88
C GLU A 271 -20.43 4.55 4.73
N LEU A 272 -20.63 4.08 3.52
CA LEU A 272 -20.58 4.84 2.28
C LEU A 272 -21.97 4.86 1.62
N MET A 273 -22.23 5.96 0.92
CA MET A 273 -23.48 6.12 0.17
C MET A 273 -23.28 5.77 -1.29
N LEU A 274 -24.12 4.88 -1.81
CA LEU A 274 -24.18 4.63 -3.25
C LEU A 274 -24.74 5.83 -4.00
N THR A 275 -24.14 6.12 -5.14
CA THR A 275 -24.74 7.06 -6.11
C THR A 275 -25.97 6.42 -6.78
N PRO A 276 -26.86 7.22 -7.38
CA PRO A 276 -28.07 6.69 -8.08
C PRO A 276 -27.78 5.72 -9.22
N ASP A 277 -26.56 5.74 -9.78
CA ASP A 277 -26.11 4.81 -10.82
C ASP A 277 -25.34 3.61 -10.26
N GLY A 278 -25.35 3.41 -8.93
CA GLY A 278 -24.79 2.23 -8.27
C GLY A 278 -23.27 2.28 -8.11
N ARG A 279 -22.69 3.48 -7.92
CA ARG A 279 -21.24 3.64 -7.68
C ARG A 279 -20.95 4.04 -6.27
N VAL A 280 -19.75 3.68 -5.84
CA VAL A 280 -19.17 4.12 -4.58
C VAL A 280 -17.66 4.26 -4.75
N HIS A 281 -17.03 5.16 -3.99
CA HIS A 281 -15.58 5.32 -4.07
C HIS A 281 -14.96 5.63 -2.71
N VAL A 282 -13.67 5.33 -2.62
CA VAL A 282 -12.76 5.79 -1.55
C VAL A 282 -11.57 6.50 -2.18
N LEU A 283 -11.05 7.51 -1.47
CA LEU A 283 -9.88 8.28 -1.90
C LEU A 283 -8.91 8.41 -0.75
N GLU A 284 -7.65 8.03 -1.00
CA GLU A 284 -6.53 8.23 -0.12
C GLU A 284 -5.52 9.18 -0.76
N ALA A 285 -5.32 10.34 -0.14
CA ALA A 285 -4.31 11.28 -0.59
C ALA A 285 -2.87 10.82 -0.29
N SER A 286 -2.72 9.92 0.67
CA SER A 286 -1.44 9.29 1.03
C SER A 286 -1.75 7.98 1.74
N ALA A 287 -1.90 6.90 0.97
CA ALA A 287 -2.18 5.58 1.55
C ALA A 287 -0.99 5.10 2.41
N ASP A 288 -1.30 4.58 3.59
CA ASP A 288 -0.33 3.90 4.45
C ASP A 288 -0.06 2.46 3.97
N PRO A 289 1.03 1.82 4.43
CA PRO A 289 1.20 0.38 4.27
C PRO A 289 0.03 -0.39 4.89
N GLY A 290 -0.43 -1.43 4.20
CA GLY A 290 -1.62 -2.19 4.60
C GLY A 290 -2.62 -2.30 3.46
N THR A 291 -3.90 -2.42 3.78
CA THR A 291 -4.97 -2.51 2.80
C THR A 291 -5.99 -1.39 2.95
N VAL A 292 -6.45 -0.90 1.81
CA VAL A 292 -7.59 0.03 1.67
C VAL A 292 -8.59 -0.61 0.73
N GLY A 293 -9.86 -0.58 1.07
CA GLY A 293 -10.88 -1.21 0.25
C GLY A 293 -12.29 -0.76 0.58
N ILE A 294 -13.21 -1.47 -0.04
CA ILE A 294 -14.65 -1.34 0.15
C ILE A 294 -15.20 -2.74 0.37
N GLU A 295 -16.00 -2.93 1.43
CA GLU A 295 -16.78 -4.13 1.65
C GLU A 295 -18.27 -3.82 1.53
N TRP A 296 -19.06 -4.84 1.21
CA TRP A 296 -20.50 -4.69 1.03
C TRP A 296 -21.28 -5.92 1.44
N GLU A 297 -22.53 -5.70 1.82
CA GLU A 297 -23.46 -6.73 2.22
C GLU A 297 -24.53 -6.93 1.13
N TRP A 298 -24.78 -8.18 0.77
CA TRP A 298 -25.88 -8.57 -0.10
C TRP A 298 -27.13 -8.96 0.73
N ASP A 299 -28.30 -8.80 0.11
CA ASP A 299 -29.55 -9.38 0.62
C ASP A 299 -29.48 -10.92 0.70
#